data_52fa60d3676b9d3b5851c058827012a0
#
_entry.id   52fa60d3676b9d3b5851c058827012a0
#
_cell.length_a   1.000
_cell.length_b   1.000
_cell.length_c   1.000
_cell.angle_alpha   90.00
_cell.angle_beta   90.00
_cell.angle_gamma   90.00
#
_symmetry.space_group_name_H-M   'P 1'
#
loop_
_entity.id
_entity.type
_entity.pdbx_description
1 polymer ?
#
loop_
_entity_poly.entity_id
_entity_poly.type
_entity_poly.pdbx_seq_one_letter_code
_entity_poly.pdbx_strand_id
1 'polypeptide(L)'
;MKKTYAVITGASSGIGMAFARQLAAEGYRLVLIARRENRLQALAEELNKSGTESMIITADLSEKEACYRLMQQLEPVPVGILINNAGFGDCGSFLETDADKEMQMIDVNVKAMHLLMKLMLRRMEKQEGGYILNVASSAGLLPAGP
;
A
#
# COMPACT_ATOMS: atom_id res chain seq x y z
N MET A 1 20.32 7.09 -7.62
CA MET A 1 18.92 6.61 -7.55
C MET A 1 18.88 5.12 -7.87
N LYS A 2 18.19 4.31 -7.09
CA LYS A 2 18.07 2.86 -7.35
C LYS A 2 17.24 2.62 -8.62
N LYS A 3 17.56 1.56 -9.38
CA LYS A 3 16.89 1.29 -10.66
C LYS A 3 15.43 0.84 -10.52
N THR A 4 15.04 0.31 -9.35
CA THR A 4 13.70 -0.22 -9.10
C THR A 4 12.87 0.72 -8.24
N TYR A 5 11.55 0.60 -8.36
CA TYR A 5 10.58 1.32 -7.55
C TYR A 5 10.21 0.54 -6.28
N ALA A 6 9.92 1.28 -5.21
CA ALA A 6 9.18 0.78 -4.07
C ALA A 6 7.70 1.20 -4.19
N VAL A 7 6.82 0.24 -4.20
CA VAL A 7 5.37 0.41 -4.27
C VAL A 7 4.80 0.38 -2.85
N ILE A 8 4.05 1.41 -2.45
CA ILE A 8 3.53 1.57 -1.09
C ILE A 8 2.02 1.77 -1.15
N THR A 9 1.27 0.83 -0.59
CA THR A 9 -0.17 0.98 -0.41
C THR A 9 -0.50 1.73 0.88
N GLY A 10 -1.58 2.51 0.90
CA GLY A 10 -1.92 3.34 2.05
C GLY A 10 -0.95 4.51 2.29
N ALA A 11 -0.28 5.00 1.24
CA ALA A 11 0.77 6.02 1.32
C ALA A 11 0.28 7.42 1.73
N SER A 12 -1.03 7.67 1.77
CA SER A 12 -1.60 9.00 2.01
C SER A 12 -1.59 9.46 3.48
N SER A 13 -1.13 8.64 4.42
CA SER A 13 -1.07 8.97 5.85
C SER A 13 -0.25 7.97 6.67
N GLY A 14 0.06 8.35 7.91
CA GLY A 14 0.61 7.47 8.94
C GLY A 14 1.87 6.71 8.50
N ILE A 15 1.87 5.42 8.78
CA ILE A 15 3.02 4.52 8.53
C ILE A 15 3.39 4.47 7.04
N GLY A 16 2.42 4.44 6.12
CA GLY A 16 2.69 4.43 4.69
C GLY A 16 3.43 5.68 4.21
N MET A 17 3.07 6.85 4.72
CA MET A 17 3.77 8.11 4.45
C MET A 17 5.19 8.12 5.04
N ALA A 18 5.38 7.55 6.23
CA ALA A 18 6.69 7.41 6.84
C ALA A 18 7.61 6.49 6.02
N PHE A 19 7.10 5.36 5.54
CA PHE A 19 7.83 4.49 4.60
C PHE A 19 8.22 5.22 3.32
N ALA A 20 7.32 6.02 2.75
CA ALA A 20 7.63 6.78 1.54
C ALA A 20 8.81 7.72 1.75
N ARG A 21 8.82 8.48 2.85
CA ARG A 21 9.93 9.39 3.19
C ARG A 21 11.25 8.65 3.44
N GLN A 22 11.19 7.54 4.19
CA GLN A 22 12.37 6.74 4.49
C GLN A 22 12.99 6.15 3.22
N LEU A 23 12.19 5.53 2.36
CA LEU A 23 12.67 4.93 1.12
C LEU A 23 13.15 5.97 0.11
N ALA A 24 12.53 7.16 0.09
CA ALA A 24 13.03 8.30 -0.67
C ALA A 24 14.44 8.71 -0.21
N ALA A 25 14.66 8.84 1.10
CA ALA A 25 15.96 9.16 1.66
C ALA A 25 17.03 8.10 1.34
N GLU A 26 16.63 6.84 1.18
CA GLU A 26 17.48 5.73 0.74
C GLU A 26 17.68 5.66 -0.79
N GLY A 27 17.13 6.61 -1.55
CA GLY A 27 17.32 6.76 -2.99
C GLY A 27 16.44 5.86 -3.85
N TYR A 28 15.34 5.32 -3.32
CA TYR A 28 14.35 4.61 -4.12
C TYR A 28 13.45 5.57 -4.89
N ARG A 29 13.03 5.15 -6.09
CA ARG A 29 11.88 5.71 -6.79
C ARG A 29 10.61 5.11 -6.19
N LEU A 30 9.50 5.85 -6.16
CA LEU A 30 8.31 5.46 -5.41
C LEU A 30 7.06 5.39 -6.28
N VAL A 31 6.19 4.42 -5.98
CA VAL A 31 4.79 4.42 -6.42
C VAL A 31 3.92 4.49 -5.16
N LEU A 32 3.19 5.59 -5.04
CA LEU A 32 2.36 5.92 -3.88
C LEU A 32 0.89 5.60 -4.21
N ILE A 33 0.28 4.73 -3.44
CA ILE A 33 -1.07 4.22 -3.70
C ILE A 33 -1.99 4.51 -2.52
N ALA A 34 -3.12 5.16 -2.77
CA ALA A 34 -4.20 5.37 -1.80
C ALA A 34 -5.47 5.88 -2.48
N ARG A 35 -6.55 6.06 -1.72
CA ARG A 35 -7.82 6.62 -2.21
C ARG A 35 -7.81 8.15 -2.32
N ARG A 36 -7.04 8.83 -1.46
CA ARG A 36 -7.02 10.31 -1.34
C ARG A 36 -5.95 10.90 -2.25
N GLU A 37 -6.33 11.22 -3.47
CA GLU A 37 -5.44 11.74 -4.50
C GLU A 37 -4.72 13.02 -4.08
N ASN A 38 -5.44 13.98 -3.50
CA ASN A 38 -4.86 15.25 -3.05
C ASN A 38 -3.72 15.06 -2.04
N ARG A 39 -3.82 14.05 -1.16
CA ARG A 39 -2.76 13.73 -0.20
C ARG A 39 -1.57 13.03 -0.85
N LEU A 40 -1.83 12.18 -1.86
CA LEU A 40 -0.77 11.56 -2.65
C LEU A 40 0.00 12.63 -3.44
N GLN A 41 -0.69 13.58 -4.05
CA GLN A 41 -0.07 14.68 -4.78
C GLN A 41 0.81 15.52 -3.87
N ALA A 42 0.31 15.95 -2.72
CA ALA A 42 1.10 16.72 -1.75
C ALA A 42 2.37 15.98 -1.30
N LEU A 43 2.26 14.67 -1.02
CA LEU A 43 3.43 13.86 -0.66
C LEU A 43 4.39 13.71 -1.84
N ALA A 44 3.89 13.47 -3.05
CA ALA A 44 4.72 13.35 -4.24
C ALA A 44 5.48 14.65 -4.53
N GLU A 45 4.82 15.81 -4.40
CA GLU A 45 5.48 17.12 -4.55
C GLU A 45 6.58 17.35 -3.50
N GLU A 46 6.33 16.99 -2.25
CA GLU A 46 7.33 17.03 -1.18
C GLU A 46 8.57 16.20 -1.55
N LEU A 47 8.36 14.96 -1.96
CA LEU A 47 9.43 14.01 -2.29
C LEU A 47 10.17 14.40 -3.57
N ASN A 48 9.47 14.90 -4.59
CA ASN A 48 10.07 15.35 -5.84
C ASN A 48 10.98 16.59 -5.62
N LYS A 49 10.61 17.50 -4.72
CA LYS A 49 11.49 18.62 -4.31
C LYS A 49 12.81 18.15 -3.72
N SER A 50 12.82 16.98 -3.10
CA SER A 50 14.04 16.34 -2.56
C SER A 50 14.78 15.48 -3.59
N GLY A 51 14.37 15.51 -4.86
CA GLY A 51 15.00 14.78 -5.96
C GLY A 51 14.53 13.32 -6.08
N THR A 52 13.46 12.91 -5.40
CA THR A 52 12.90 11.57 -5.51
C THR A 52 11.88 11.51 -6.64
N GLU A 53 12.04 10.59 -7.57
CA GLU A 53 11.03 10.33 -8.59
C GLU A 53 9.86 9.55 -7.97
N SER A 54 8.66 10.13 -7.97
CA SER A 54 7.47 9.50 -7.42
C SER A 54 6.28 9.55 -8.39
N MET A 55 5.58 8.43 -8.50
CA MET A 55 4.31 8.27 -9.20
C MET A 55 3.18 8.11 -8.19
N ILE A 56 1.99 8.59 -8.54
CA ILE A 56 0.79 8.35 -7.74
C ILE A 56 -0.20 7.48 -8.51
N ILE A 57 -0.87 6.58 -7.79
CA ILE A 57 -1.99 5.80 -8.32
C ILE A 57 -3.14 5.86 -7.32
N THR A 58 -4.25 6.46 -7.74
CA THR A 58 -5.47 6.49 -6.93
C THR A 58 -6.23 5.18 -7.10
N ALA A 59 -6.41 4.45 -6.00
CA ALA A 59 -7.12 3.18 -6.02
C ALA A 59 -7.86 2.94 -4.69
N ASP A 60 -9.07 2.41 -4.78
CA ASP A 60 -9.77 1.79 -3.65
C ASP A 60 -9.49 0.29 -3.64
N LEU A 61 -8.68 -0.15 -2.69
CA LEU A 61 -8.26 -1.55 -2.61
C LEU A 61 -9.32 -2.46 -1.99
N SER A 62 -10.46 -1.94 -1.53
CA SER A 62 -11.61 -2.78 -1.19
C SER A 62 -12.23 -3.43 -2.42
N GLU A 63 -11.99 -2.86 -3.61
CA GLU A 63 -12.45 -3.38 -4.87
C GLU A 63 -11.41 -4.31 -5.51
N LYS A 64 -11.76 -5.56 -5.71
CA LYS A 64 -10.90 -6.57 -6.35
C LYS A 64 -10.39 -6.12 -7.72
N GLU A 65 -11.26 -5.53 -8.53
CA GLU A 65 -10.95 -5.05 -9.87
C GLU A 65 -9.94 -3.88 -9.83
N ALA A 66 -9.98 -3.04 -8.79
CA ALA A 66 -8.99 -1.99 -8.61
C ALA A 66 -7.58 -2.57 -8.35
N CYS A 67 -7.48 -3.68 -7.62
CA CYS A 67 -6.21 -4.38 -7.44
C CYS A 67 -5.64 -4.92 -8.77
N TYR A 68 -6.48 -5.47 -9.65
CA TYR A 68 -6.02 -5.91 -10.98
C TYR A 68 -5.62 -4.73 -11.87
N ARG A 69 -6.41 -3.66 -11.91
CA ARG A 69 -6.05 -2.43 -12.66
C ARG A 69 -4.73 -1.84 -12.16
N LEU A 70 -4.52 -1.82 -10.85
CA LEU A 70 -3.26 -1.40 -10.24
C LEU A 70 -2.08 -2.22 -10.78
N MET A 71 -2.20 -3.54 -10.79
CA MET A 71 -1.13 -4.42 -11.29
C MET A 71 -0.86 -4.21 -12.79
N GLN A 72 -1.87 -3.92 -13.60
CA GLN A 72 -1.71 -3.57 -15.01
C GLN A 72 -0.94 -2.24 -15.17
N GLN A 73 -1.28 -1.22 -14.39
CA GLN A 73 -0.56 0.06 -14.41
C GLN A 73 0.91 -0.09 -13.98
N LEU A 74 1.19 -1.04 -13.11
CA LEU A 74 2.55 -1.34 -12.67
C LEU A 74 3.36 -2.16 -13.70
N GLU A 75 2.73 -2.72 -14.74
CA GLU A 75 3.40 -3.62 -15.67
C GLU A 75 4.71 -3.05 -16.27
N PRO A 76 4.76 -1.79 -16.73
CA PRO A 76 5.99 -1.19 -17.24
C PRO A 76 6.97 -0.73 -16.15
N VAL A 77 6.60 -0.79 -14.87
CA VAL A 77 7.38 -0.22 -13.76
C VAL A 77 8.28 -1.30 -13.14
N PRO A 78 9.59 -1.16 -13.12
CA PRO A 78 10.49 -2.15 -12.49
C PRO A 78 10.35 -2.09 -10.96
N VAL A 79 9.49 -2.95 -10.38
CA VAL A 79 9.20 -2.98 -8.95
C VAL A 79 10.17 -3.91 -8.22
N GLY A 80 10.94 -3.36 -7.28
CA GLY A 80 11.83 -4.12 -6.41
C GLY A 80 11.29 -4.33 -4.98
N ILE A 81 10.36 -3.47 -4.53
CA ILE A 81 9.75 -3.56 -3.19
C ILE A 81 8.25 -3.35 -3.31
N LEU A 82 7.47 -4.21 -2.63
CA LEU A 82 6.05 -3.97 -2.35
C LEU A 82 5.86 -3.83 -0.83
N ILE A 83 5.28 -2.72 -0.40
CA ILE A 83 4.83 -2.51 0.98
C ILE A 83 3.30 -2.53 1.00
N ASN A 84 2.73 -3.63 1.45
CA ASN A 84 1.32 -3.76 1.78
C ASN A 84 1.07 -3.14 3.15
N ASN A 85 0.69 -1.85 3.14
CA ASN A 85 0.42 -1.08 4.35
C ASN A 85 -1.03 -0.56 4.39
N ALA A 86 -1.74 -0.54 3.27
CA ALA A 86 -3.13 -0.13 3.26
C ALA A 86 -3.96 -0.99 4.22
N GLY A 87 -4.69 -0.34 5.09
CA GLY A 87 -5.55 -0.98 6.07
C GLY A 87 -6.25 0.07 6.94
N PHE A 88 -7.30 -0.35 7.59
CA PHE A 88 -7.99 0.43 8.62
C PHE A 88 -8.61 -0.50 9.65
N GLY A 89 -8.97 0.05 10.80
CA GLY A 89 -9.65 -0.65 11.89
C GLY A 89 -10.99 -0.02 12.20
N ASP A 90 -11.79 -0.75 12.95
CA ASP A 90 -12.99 -0.27 13.61
C ASP A 90 -12.96 -0.70 15.07
N CYS A 91 -13.67 0.03 15.92
CA CYS A 91 -13.80 -0.27 17.35
C CYS A 91 -15.25 -0.07 17.78
N GLY A 92 -15.76 -0.99 18.57
CA GLY A 92 -17.11 -0.96 19.11
C GLY A 92 -17.58 -2.34 19.55
N SER A 93 -18.78 -2.38 20.16
CA SER A 93 -19.45 -3.67 20.41
C SER A 93 -19.79 -4.33 19.08
N PHE A 94 -19.50 -5.61 18.94
CA PHE A 94 -19.78 -6.39 17.72
C PHE A 94 -21.25 -6.32 17.27
N LEU A 95 -22.17 -6.11 18.22
CA LEU A 95 -23.60 -5.98 17.89
C LEU A 95 -23.98 -4.58 17.37
N GLU A 96 -23.10 -3.59 17.50
CA GLU A 96 -23.36 -2.19 17.18
C GLU A 96 -22.53 -1.68 16.00
N THR A 97 -21.45 -2.38 15.65
CA THR A 97 -20.60 -2.02 14.52
C THR A 97 -21.29 -2.30 13.19
N ASP A 98 -20.91 -1.56 12.16
CA ASP A 98 -21.48 -1.66 10.81
C ASP A 98 -20.86 -2.83 10.05
N ALA A 99 -21.69 -3.81 9.72
CA ALA A 99 -21.28 -5.02 8.99
C ALA A 99 -20.66 -4.72 7.61
N ASP A 100 -21.16 -3.73 6.87
CA ASP A 100 -20.61 -3.35 5.56
C ASP A 100 -19.22 -2.74 5.72
N LYS A 101 -19.00 -1.94 6.75
CA LYS A 101 -17.68 -1.40 7.08
C LYS A 101 -16.70 -2.50 7.50
N GLU A 102 -17.15 -3.49 8.26
CA GLU A 102 -16.34 -4.65 8.64
C GLU A 102 -15.96 -5.48 7.41
N MET A 103 -16.90 -5.70 6.49
CA MET A 103 -16.60 -6.40 5.23
C MET A 103 -15.59 -5.63 4.38
N GLN A 104 -15.71 -4.31 4.27
CA GLN A 104 -14.70 -3.48 3.60
C GLN A 104 -13.33 -3.57 4.29
N MET A 105 -13.30 -3.66 5.62
CA MET A 105 -12.05 -3.84 6.37
C MET A 105 -11.38 -5.17 6.00
N ILE A 106 -12.13 -6.26 5.90
CA ILE A 106 -11.64 -7.56 5.44
C ILE A 106 -11.15 -7.48 4.00
N ASP A 107 -11.89 -6.80 3.13
CA ASP A 107 -11.51 -6.63 1.73
C ASP A 107 -10.15 -5.93 1.59
N VAL A 108 -9.91 -4.86 2.33
CA VAL A 108 -8.64 -4.11 2.29
C VAL A 108 -7.53 -4.85 3.04
N ASN A 109 -7.77 -5.21 4.32
CA ASN A 109 -6.71 -5.71 5.20
C ASN A 109 -6.27 -7.14 4.87
N VAL A 110 -7.15 -7.94 4.26
CA VAL A 110 -6.89 -9.36 3.99
C VAL A 110 -6.89 -9.65 2.49
N LYS A 111 -8.01 -9.42 1.80
CA LYS A 111 -8.15 -9.84 0.40
C LYS A 111 -7.25 -9.07 -0.54
N ALA A 112 -7.20 -7.73 -0.43
CA ALA A 112 -6.33 -6.91 -1.26
C ALA A 112 -4.85 -7.22 -1.01
N MET A 113 -4.43 -7.29 0.25
CA MET A 113 -3.06 -7.65 0.62
C MET A 113 -2.66 -9.00 0.03
N HIS A 114 -3.51 -10.03 0.20
CA HIS A 114 -3.25 -11.36 -0.35
C HIS A 114 -3.14 -11.34 -1.88
N LEU A 115 -4.07 -10.66 -2.55
CA LEU A 115 -4.09 -10.59 -4.01
C LEU A 115 -2.87 -9.87 -4.57
N LEU A 116 -2.56 -8.68 -4.05
CA LEU A 116 -1.39 -7.90 -4.48
C LEU A 116 -0.09 -8.65 -4.22
N MET A 117 0.05 -9.28 -3.06
CA MET A 117 1.21 -10.12 -2.75
C MET A 117 1.37 -11.26 -3.77
N LYS A 118 0.29 -12.01 -4.06
CA LYS A 118 0.33 -13.12 -5.00
C LYS A 118 0.68 -12.67 -6.43
N LEU A 119 0.09 -11.58 -6.90
CA LEU A 119 0.34 -11.06 -8.25
C LEU A 119 1.76 -10.50 -8.35
N MET A 120 2.24 -9.80 -7.31
CA MET A 120 3.58 -9.24 -7.29
C MET A 120 4.66 -10.34 -7.20
N LEU A 121 4.46 -11.38 -6.40
CA LEU A 121 5.39 -12.52 -6.32
C LEU A 121 5.58 -13.20 -7.68
N ARG A 122 4.49 -13.46 -8.41
CA ARG A 122 4.57 -14.04 -9.76
C ARG A 122 5.36 -13.18 -10.74
N ARG A 123 5.36 -11.88 -10.51
CA ARG A 123 6.12 -10.93 -11.31
C ARG A 123 7.59 -10.90 -10.87
N MET A 124 7.84 -10.85 -9.56
CA MET A 124 9.19 -10.85 -9.00
C MET A 124 9.96 -12.14 -9.30
N GLU A 125 9.25 -13.28 -9.40
CA GLU A 125 9.84 -14.56 -9.83
C GLU A 125 10.44 -14.50 -11.25
N LYS A 126 9.85 -13.69 -12.15
CA LYS A 126 10.35 -13.48 -13.52
C LYS A 126 11.44 -12.41 -13.61
N GLN A 127 11.75 -11.74 -12.53
CA GLN A 127 12.81 -10.75 -12.38
C GLN A 127 13.92 -11.34 -11.50
N GLU A 128 14.97 -10.61 -11.23
CA GLU A 128 16.04 -11.04 -10.34
C GLU A 128 15.66 -10.99 -8.82
N GLY A 129 14.36 -11.13 -8.51
CA GLY A 129 13.84 -11.11 -7.15
C GLY A 129 13.22 -9.78 -6.75
N GLY A 130 12.93 -9.63 -5.45
CA GLY A 130 12.33 -8.45 -4.85
C GLY A 130 11.97 -8.69 -3.38
N TYR A 131 11.42 -7.67 -2.74
CA TYR A 131 11.03 -7.73 -1.33
C TYR A 131 9.55 -7.40 -1.17
N ILE A 132 8.86 -8.13 -0.32
CA ILE A 132 7.48 -7.83 0.08
C ILE A 132 7.44 -7.66 1.61
N LEU A 133 6.94 -6.50 2.05
CA LEU A 133 6.66 -6.21 3.44
C LEU A 133 5.14 -6.10 3.63
N ASN A 134 4.60 -6.88 4.56
CA ASN A 134 3.22 -6.77 5.00
C ASN A 134 3.18 -6.10 6.38
N VAL A 135 2.51 -4.96 6.48
CA VAL A 135 2.32 -4.26 7.75
C VAL A 135 1.15 -4.91 8.48
N ALA A 136 1.45 -5.55 9.59
CA ALA A 136 0.46 -6.15 10.49
C ALA A 136 0.01 -5.14 11.56
N SER A 137 -0.85 -5.58 12.47
CA SER A 137 -1.33 -4.78 13.59
C SER A 137 -1.04 -5.47 14.92
N SER A 138 -0.71 -4.67 15.94
CA SER A 138 -0.66 -5.13 17.33
C SER A 138 -2.03 -5.61 17.84
N ALA A 139 -3.12 -5.17 17.22
CA ALA A 139 -4.47 -5.63 17.54
C ALA A 139 -4.67 -7.14 17.29
N GLY A 140 -3.84 -7.78 16.48
CA GLY A 140 -3.84 -9.24 16.31
C GLY A 140 -3.18 -9.99 17.47
N LEU A 141 -2.46 -9.30 18.35
CA LEU A 141 -1.71 -9.89 19.47
C LEU A 141 -2.30 -9.51 20.84
N LEU A 142 -3.00 -8.40 20.91
CA LEU A 142 -3.57 -7.86 22.15
C LEU A 142 -5.09 -7.88 22.05
N PRO A 143 -5.79 -8.34 23.10
CA PRO A 143 -7.23 -8.21 23.15
C PRO A 143 -7.59 -6.72 23.10
N ALA A 144 -8.33 -6.32 22.11
CA ALA A 144 -8.77 -4.94 21.93
C ALA A 144 -10.23 -4.82 22.39
N GLY A 145 -10.40 -4.20 23.53
CA GLY A 145 -11.69 -3.73 24.00
C GLY A 145 -12.57 -4.77 24.69
N PRO A 146 -13.71 -4.32 25.21
CA PRO A 146 -14.72 -5.22 25.75
C PRO A 146 -15.38 -5.99 24.64
#